data_d4fd1f9cef5b053b6fb930ce3238c8a3
#
_entry.id   d4fd1f9cef5b053b6fb930ce3238c8a3
#
_cell.length_a   1.000
_cell.length_b   1.000
_cell.length_c   1.000
_cell.angle_alpha   90.00
_cell.angle_beta   90.00
_cell.angle_gamma   90.00
#
_symmetry.space_group_name_H-M   'P 1'
#
loop_
_entity.id
_entity.type
_entity.pdbx_description
1 polymer ?
#
loop_
_entity_poly.entity_id
_entity_poly.type
_entity_poly.pdbx_seq_one_letter_code
_entity_poly.pdbx_strand_id
1 'polypeptide(L)'
;QGDVIDIIAVLSTLFGLATSLGLGAQQASSGLFYLFDIPNNLLSQTSVIIFITSVAIFSVFRGLNKGVKVLSNINIGLASLLLVFVIFAGPTYQIITSYGENLLFYFQDFARLSSWNRPDDQEWYRDWTIFYWAWWISWSPFVGMFIARISKGRTIREFLSAAMLVPLMFSLIWFSSFGQTAIFQFQEGIGELSKPVTDISLILFYMLDNLFLPTLTSLFAL
;
A
#
# COMPACT_ATOMS: atom_id res chain seq x y z
N GLN A 1 -27.90 -8.12 -21.66
CA GLN A 1 -26.77 -8.81 -20.94
C GLN A 1 -25.62 -7.83 -20.70
N GLY A 2 -25.28 -6.91 -21.65
CA GLY A 2 -24.24 -5.90 -21.49
C GLY A 2 -24.49 -4.99 -20.28
N ASP A 3 -25.68 -4.44 -20.19
CA ASP A 3 -26.05 -3.50 -19.11
C ASP A 3 -25.88 -4.08 -17.69
N VAL A 4 -26.14 -5.38 -17.51
CA VAL A 4 -25.96 -6.07 -16.24
C VAL A 4 -24.48 -6.16 -15.88
N ILE A 5 -23.62 -6.48 -16.86
CA ILE A 5 -22.16 -6.53 -16.67
C ILE A 5 -21.63 -5.15 -16.29
N ASP A 6 -22.09 -4.11 -17.00
CA ASP A 6 -21.68 -2.73 -16.73
C ASP A 6 -22.10 -2.27 -15.31
N ILE A 7 -23.34 -2.58 -14.90
CA ILE A 7 -23.83 -2.27 -13.55
C ILE A 7 -22.96 -2.97 -12.48
N ILE A 8 -22.68 -4.25 -12.67
CA ILE A 8 -21.84 -5.02 -11.71
C ILE A 8 -20.43 -4.43 -11.66
N ALA A 9 -19.85 -4.07 -12.81
CA ALA A 9 -18.51 -3.46 -12.87
C ALA A 9 -18.46 -2.11 -12.14
N VAL A 10 -19.50 -1.27 -12.32
CA VAL A 10 -19.60 0.02 -11.62
C VAL A 10 -19.75 -0.18 -10.10
N LEU A 11 -20.63 -1.07 -9.67
CA LEU A 11 -20.82 -1.37 -8.25
C LEU A 11 -19.55 -1.91 -7.61
N SER A 12 -18.89 -2.88 -8.26
CA SER A 12 -17.62 -3.42 -7.79
C SER A 12 -16.57 -2.32 -7.63
N THR A 13 -16.44 -1.44 -8.61
CA THR A 13 -15.52 -0.31 -8.58
C THR A 13 -15.82 0.64 -7.43
N LEU A 14 -17.10 0.97 -7.20
CA LEU A 14 -17.52 1.83 -6.09
C LEU A 14 -17.12 1.26 -4.73
N PHE A 15 -17.36 -0.03 -4.49
CA PHE A 15 -16.96 -0.69 -3.25
C PHE A 15 -15.44 -0.77 -3.09
N GLY A 16 -14.72 -1.07 -4.17
CA GLY A 16 -13.25 -1.07 -4.16
C GLY A 16 -12.65 0.31 -3.85
N LEU A 17 -13.21 1.37 -4.43
CA LEU A 17 -12.80 2.76 -4.15
C LEU A 17 -13.16 3.18 -2.72
N ALA A 18 -14.34 2.84 -2.23
CA ALA A 18 -14.76 3.15 -0.86
C ALA A 18 -13.82 2.49 0.17
N THR A 19 -13.44 1.23 -0.05
CA THR A 19 -12.47 0.53 0.79
C THR A 19 -11.11 1.22 0.77
N SER A 20 -10.60 1.58 -0.41
CA SER A 20 -9.31 2.27 -0.54
C SER A 20 -9.27 3.63 0.13
N LEU A 21 -10.31 4.44 -0.09
CA LEU A 21 -10.44 5.76 0.55
C LEU A 21 -10.58 5.64 2.06
N GLY A 22 -11.36 4.67 2.54
CA GLY A 22 -11.55 4.43 3.97
C GLY A 22 -10.25 4.05 4.67
N LEU A 23 -9.53 3.06 4.16
CA LEU A 23 -8.25 2.63 4.72
C LEU A 23 -7.19 3.74 4.63
N GLY A 24 -7.11 4.43 3.49
CA GLY A 24 -6.18 5.55 3.33
C GLY A 24 -6.49 6.71 4.27
N ALA A 25 -7.76 7.04 4.47
CA ALA A 25 -8.17 8.08 5.40
C ALA A 25 -7.88 7.70 6.86
N GLN A 26 -8.09 6.44 7.23
CA GLN A 26 -7.73 5.93 8.55
C GLN A 26 -6.22 6.04 8.77
N GLN A 27 -5.41 5.59 7.82
CA GLN A 27 -3.95 5.68 7.88
C GLN A 27 -3.47 7.14 8.00
N ALA A 28 -3.99 8.04 7.17
CA ALA A 28 -3.64 9.46 7.22
C ALA A 28 -4.13 10.13 8.51
N SER A 29 -5.32 9.80 9.01
CA SER A 29 -5.83 10.33 10.27
C SER A 29 -4.99 9.86 11.47
N SER A 30 -4.53 8.60 11.45
CA SER A 30 -3.60 8.08 12.47
C SER A 30 -2.24 8.79 12.40
N GLY A 31 -1.74 9.09 11.20
CA GLY A 31 -0.53 9.89 11.03
C GLY A 31 -0.68 11.34 11.50
N LEU A 32 -1.82 11.96 11.25
CA LEU A 32 -2.14 13.30 11.77
C LEU A 32 -2.23 13.31 13.30
N PHE A 33 -2.81 12.29 13.90
CA PHE A 33 -2.80 12.12 15.34
C PHE A 33 -1.38 11.98 15.88
N TYR A 34 -0.56 11.12 15.26
CA TYR A 34 0.80 10.85 15.68
C TYR A 34 1.71 12.09 15.61
N LEU A 35 1.58 12.89 14.55
CA LEU A 35 2.45 14.06 14.31
C LEU A 35 1.96 15.34 14.96
N PHE A 36 0.65 15.54 15.06
CA PHE A 36 0.04 16.83 15.40
C PHE A 36 -1.01 16.73 16.53
N ASP A 37 -1.16 15.58 17.16
CA ASP A 37 -2.19 15.31 18.19
C ASP A 37 -3.63 15.60 17.72
N ILE A 38 -3.89 15.57 16.40
CA ILE A 38 -5.24 15.73 15.86
C ILE A 38 -6.02 14.45 16.15
N PRO A 39 -7.16 14.51 16.88
CA PRO A 39 -7.90 13.33 17.28
C PRO A 39 -8.27 12.44 16.10
N ASN A 40 -7.94 11.14 16.16
CA ASN A 40 -8.34 10.16 15.15
C ASN A 40 -9.80 9.74 15.40
N ASN A 41 -10.72 10.49 14.83
CA ASN A 41 -12.17 10.28 14.94
C ASN A 41 -12.87 10.40 13.58
N LEU A 42 -14.17 10.13 13.55
CA LEU A 42 -14.97 10.18 12.33
C LEU A 42 -14.87 11.53 11.60
N LEU A 43 -14.82 12.63 12.36
CA LEU A 43 -14.71 13.99 11.77
C LEU A 43 -13.37 14.17 11.04
N SER A 44 -12.27 13.78 11.67
CA SER A 44 -10.93 13.87 11.07
C SER A 44 -10.83 12.99 9.83
N GLN A 45 -11.27 11.73 9.90
CA GLN A 45 -11.28 10.81 8.76
C GLN A 45 -12.14 11.34 7.61
N THR A 46 -13.34 11.85 7.90
CA THR A 46 -14.22 12.46 6.88
C THR A 46 -13.57 13.70 6.25
N SER A 47 -12.90 14.52 7.04
CA SER A 47 -12.18 15.70 6.54
C SER A 47 -11.03 15.30 5.61
N VAL A 48 -10.29 14.26 5.95
CA VAL A 48 -9.22 13.70 5.10
C VAL A 48 -9.82 13.16 3.79
N ILE A 49 -10.93 12.42 3.82
CA ILE A 49 -11.61 11.93 2.61
C ILE A 49 -12.03 13.09 1.71
N ILE A 50 -12.66 14.12 2.28
CA ILE A 50 -13.10 15.31 1.52
C ILE A 50 -11.89 16.01 0.89
N PHE A 51 -10.80 16.17 1.63
CA PHE A 51 -9.57 16.79 1.14
C PHE A 51 -8.96 15.99 -0.01
N ILE A 52 -8.73 14.68 0.17
CA ILE A 52 -8.14 13.80 -0.86
C ILE A 52 -9.03 13.77 -2.10
N THR A 53 -10.35 13.65 -1.93
CA THR A 53 -11.31 13.65 -3.03
C THR A 53 -11.28 14.97 -3.79
N SER A 54 -11.20 16.09 -3.09
CA SER A 54 -11.10 17.43 -3.72
C SER A 54 -9.82 17.57 -4.55
N VAL A 55 -8.69 17.12 -4.03
CA VAL A 55 -7.41 17.10 -4.77
C VAL A 55 -7.50 16.20 -6.00
N ALA A 56 -8.11 15.02 -5.86
CA ALA A 56 -8.31 14.09 -6.97
C ALA A 56 -9.20 14.68 -8.06
N ILE A 57 -10.33 15.28 -7.70
CA ILE A 57 -11.25 15.96 -8.63
C ILE A 57 -10.51 17.09 -9.36
N PHE A 58 -9.80 17.95 -8.64
CA PHE A 58 -9.02 19.04 -9.24
C PHE A 58 -7.94 18.51 -10.20
N SER A 59 -7.28 17.41 -9.83
CA SER A 59 -6.28 16.75 -10.68
C SER A 59 -6.90 16.22 -11.98
N VAL A 60 -8.08 15.61 -11.90
CA VAL A 60 -8.81 15.11 -13.08
C VAL A 60 -9.26 16.24 -13.99
N PHE A 61 -9.75 17.37 -13.44
CA PHE A 61 -10.11 18.55 -14.21
C PHE A 61 -8.94 19.13 -15.03
N ARG A 62 -7.72 19.02 -14.48
CA ARG A 62 -6.50 19.43 -15.22
C ARG A 62 -6.08 18.47 -16.33
N GLY A 63 -6.73 17.32 -16.39
CA GLY A 63 -6.49 16.26 -17.39
C GLY A 63 -5.33 15.32 -17.03
N LEU A 64 -5.31 14.18 -17.73
CA LEU A 64 -4.38 13.08 -17.45
C LEU A 64 -2.90 13.49 -17.49
N ASN A 65 -2.52 14.32 -18.45
CA ASN A 65 -1.11 14.69 -18.63
C ASN A 65 -0.61 15.80 -17.67
N LYS A 66 -1.50 16.71 -17.26
CA LYS A 66 -1.12 17.88 -16.44
C LYS A 66 -1.51 17.77 -14.98
N GLY A 67 -2.50 16.97 -14.65
CA GLY A 67 -2.97 16.75 -13.28
C GLY A 67 -2.54 15.40 -12.75
N VAL A 68 -3.15 14.34 -13.24
CA VAL A 68 -2.95 12.98 -12.73
C VAL A 68 -1.48 12.55 -12.81
N LYS A 69 -0.80 12.78 -13.95
CA LYS A 69 0.60 12.44 -14.13
C LYS A 69 1.53 13.17 -13.15
N VAL A 70 1.28 14.46 -12.91
CA VAL A 70 2.12 15.24 -11.99
C VAL A 70 1.96 14.74 -10.56
N LEU A 71 0.73 14.55 -10.10
CA LEU A 71 0.45 14.03 -8.76
C LEU A 71 1.03 12.62 -8.57
N SER A 72 0.88 11.76 -9.56
CA SER A 72 1.46 10.41 -9.56
C SER A 72 3.00 10.43 -9.49
N ASN A 73 3.65 11.31 -10.25
CA ASN A 73 5.12 11.44 -10.22
C ASN A 73 5.62 11.95 -8.86
N ILE A 74 4.91 12.88 -8.23
CA ILE A 74 5.24 13.36 -6.88
C ILE A 74 5.12 12.20 -5.90
N ASN A 75 4.01 11.46 -5.94
CA ASN A 75 3.79 10.32 -5.04
C ASN A 75 4.87 9.24 -5.21
N ILE A 76 5.19 8.84 -6.44
CA ILE A 76 6.27 7.87 -6.71
C ILE A 76 7.63 8.42 -6.22
N GLY A 77 7.88 9.71 -6.41
CA GLY A 77 9.10 10.35 -5.93
C GLY A 77 9.24 10.30 -4.41
N LEU A 78 8.17 10.64 -3.68
CA LEU A 78 8.13 10.58 -2.22
C LEU A 78 8.25 9.14 -1.71
N ALA A 79 7.52 8.20 -2.31
CA ALA A 79 7.59 6.79 -1.96
C ALA A 79 9.00 6.22 -2.20
N SER A 80 9.63 6.55 -3.33
CA SER A 80 10.99 6.12 -3.63
C SER A 80 12.01 6.73 -2.67
N LEU A 81 11.85 8.00 -2.32
CA LEU A 81 12.70 8.68 -1.34
C LEU A 81 12.60 8.00 0.04
N LEU A 82 11.39 7.72 0.49
CA LEU A 82 11.14 7.03 1.75
C LEU A 82 11.72 5.61 1.74
N LEU A 83 11.56 4.86 0.64
CA LEU A 83 12.13 3.53 0.47
C LEU A 83 13.66 3.55 0.57
N VAL A 84 14.30 4.45 -0.18
CA VAL A 84 15.76 4.62 -0.15
C VAL A 84 16.23 5.00 1.26
N PHE A 85 15.51 5.90 1.92
CA PHE A 85 15.80 6.29 3.30
C PHE A 85 15.74 5.06 4.23
N VAL A 86 14.67 4.26 4.20
CA VAL A 86 14.52 3.08 5.07
C VAL A 86 15.63 2.06 4.80
N ILE A 87 16.04 1.86 3.54
CA ILE A 87 17.15 0.94 3.21
C ILE A 87 18.46 1.40 3.87
N PHE A 88 18.75 2.70 3.89
CA PHE A 88 20.01 3.22 4.43
C PHE A 88 19.98 3.52 5.92
N ALA A 89 18.85 3.96 6.45
CA ALA A 89 18.69 4.29 7.87
C ALA A 89 18.30 3.09 8.73
N GLY A 90 17.72 2.07 8.13
CA GLY A 90 17.34 0.81 8.76
C GLY A 90 18.50 -0.19 8.84
N PRO A 91 18.21 -1.44 9.18
CA PRO A 91 19.19 -2.51 9.26
C PRO A 91 19.58 -3.00 7.86
N THR A 92 20.34 -2.20 7.11
CA THR A 92 20.70 -2.41 5.70
C THR A 92 21.20 -3.81 5.40
N TYR A 93 22.07 -4.35 6.24
CA TYR A 93 22.61 -5.71 6.05
C TYR A 93 21.51 -6.76 6.10
N GLN A 94 20.63 -6.69 7.10
CA GLN A 94 19.48 -7.61 7.26
C GLN A 94 18.48 -7.44 6.11
N ILE A 95 18.23 -6.22 5.67
CA ILE A 95 17.33 -5.95 4.51
C ILE A 95 17.88 -6.63 3.25
N ILE A 96 19.17 -6.50 2.97
CA ILE A 96 19.78 -7.08 1.76
C ILE A 96 19.81 -8.61 1.82
N THR A 97 20.19 -9.18 2.96
CA THR A 97 20.24 -10.64 3.13
C THR A 97 18.84 -11.26 3.12
N SER A 98 17.89 -10.67 3.82
CA SER A 98 16.52 -11.18 3.87
C SER A 98 15.77 -11.05 2.54
N TYR A 99 16.16 -10.15 1.66
CA TYR A 99 15.51 -10.02 0.34
C TYR A 99 15.60 -11.32 -0.47
N GLY A 100 16.79 -11.92 -0.53
CA GLY A 100 16.98 -13.20 -1.23
C GLY A 100 16.28 -14.38 -0.55
N GLU A 101 16.34 -14.42 0.78
CA GLU A 101 15.66 -15.43 1.60
C GLU A 101 14.15 -15.32 1.47
N ASN A 102 13.58 -14.13 1.58
CA ASN A 102 12.14 -13.88 1.42
C ASN A 102 11.63 -14.32 0.05
N LEU A 103 12.43 -14.06 -1.01
CA LEU A 103 12.08 -14.49 -2.36
C LEU A 103 12.05 -16.02 -2.46
N LEU A 104 13.05 -16.69 -1.92
CA LEU A 104 13.13 -18.16 -1.89
C LEU A 104 11.98 -18.77 -1.11
N PHE A 105 11.73 -18.29 0.12
CA PHE A 105 10.63 -18.77 0.97
C PHE A 105 9.26 -18.52 0.32
N TYR A 106 9.08 -17.37 -0.34
CA TYR A 106 7.85 -17.09 -1.05
C TYR A 106 7.57 -18.12 -2.15
N PHE A 107 8.58 -18.49 -2.94
CA PHE A 107 8.41 -19.51 -3.98
C PHE A 107 8.23 -20.91 -3.41
N GLN A 108 8.93 -21.26 -2.34
CA GLN A 108 8.81 -22.57 -1.69
C GLN A 108 7.43 -22.77 -1.05
N ASP A 109 6.93 -21.73 -0.39
CA ASP A 109 5.67 -21.77 0.34
C ASP A 109 4.47 -21.25 -0.47
N PHE A 110 4.65 -20.91 -1.74
CA PHE A 110 3.60 -20.30 -2.56
C PHE A 110 2.31 -21.12 -2.58
N ALA A 111 2.42 -22.43 -2.76
CA ALA A 111 1.25 -23.33 -2.76
C ALA A 111 0.54 -23.34 -1.41
N ARG A 112 1.31 -23.34 -0.30
CA ARG A 112 0.77 -23.29 1.06
C ARG A 112 0.11 -21.94 1.35
N LEU A 113 0.76 -20.85 0.99
CA LEU A 113 0.25 -19.48 1.18
C LEU A 113 -1.02 -19.20 0.38
N SER A 114 -1.19 -19.86 -0.78
CA SER A 114 -2.37 -19.77 -1.63
C SER A 114 -3.49 -20.76 -1.27
N SER A 115 -3.26 -21.65 -0.31
CA SER A 115 -4.22 -22.71 0.05
C SER A 115 -5.42 -22.15 0.83
N TRP A 116 -6.62 -22.64 0.49
CA TRP A 116 -7.88 -22.31 1.16
C TRP A 116 -8.01 -22.94 2.55
N ASN A 117 -7.30 -23.99 2.82
CA ASN A 117 -7.37 -24.75 4.06
C ASN A 117 -6.10 -24.53 4.90
N ARG A 118 -6.17 -23.53 5.79
CA ARG A 118 -5.10 -23.20 6.73
C ARG A 118 -5.65 -23.23 8.16
N PRO A 119 -5.76 -24.41 8.77
CA PRO A 119 -6.39 -24.56 10.08
C PRO A 119 -5.67 -23.79 11.18
N ASP A 120 -4.35 -23.60 11.05
CA ASP A 120 -3.51 -22.98 12.10
C ASP A 120 -3.53 -21.43 12.06
N ASP A 121 -4.06 -20.82 10.97
CA ASP A 121 -3.97 -19.39 10.70
C ASP A 121 -5.27 -18.81 10.08
N GLN A 122 -6.42 -19.34 10.45
CA GLN A 122 -7.70 -18.96 9.82
C GLN A 122 -8.03 -17.47 9.96
N GLU A 123 -7.72 -16.87 11.10
CA GLU A 123 -7.99 -15.45 11.36
C GLU A 123 -7.13 -14.57 10.44
N TRP A 124 -5.84 -14.80 10.40
CA TRP A 124 -4.93 -14.09 9.50
C TRP A 124 -5.32 -14.28 8.02
N TYR A 125 -5.66 -15.52 7.63
CA TYR A 125 -6.10 -15.84 6.26
C TYR A 125 -7.36 -15.07 5.85
N ARG A 126 -8.36 -15.01 6.75
CA ARG A 126 -9.58 -14.26 6.51
C ARG A 126 -9.32 -12.77 6.37
N ASP A 127 -8.57 -12.19 7.30
CA ASP A 127 -8.41 -10.75 7.43
C ASP A 127 -7.40 -10.18 6.43
N TRP A 128 -6.49 -11.01 5.91
CA TRP A 128 -5.50 -10.58 4.92
C TRP A 128 -5.72 -11.23 3.55
N THR A 129 -5.68 -12.53 3.43
CA THR A 129 -5.73 -13.20 2.12
C THR A 129 -7.09 -13.00 1.46
N ILE A 130 -8.20 -13.36 2.15
CA ILE A 130 -9.55 -13.23 1.57
C ILE A 130 -9.89 -11.76 1.32
N PHE A 131 -9.59 -10.89 2.27
CA PHE A 131 -9.84 -9.45 2.15
C PHE A 131 -9.14 -8.85 0.94
N TYR A 132 -7.83 -9.10 0.76
CA TYR A 132 -7.09 -8.59 -0.39
C TYR A 132 -7.56 -9.16 -1.72
N TRP A 133 -7.90 -10.45 -1.79
CA TRP A 133 -8.50 -11.04 -2.99
C TRP A 133 -9.82 -10.36 -3.35
N ALA A 134 -10.72 -10.17 -2.40
CA ALA A 134 -12.00 -9.50 -2.62
C ALA A 134 -11.79 -8.05 -3.10
N TRP A 135 -10.86 -7.34 -2.49
CA TRP A 135 -10.51 -5.96 -2.85
C TRP A 135 -9.96 -5.87 -4.27
N TRP A 136 -9.02 -6.72 -4.64
CA TRP A 136 -8.41 -6.73 -5.97
C TRP A 136 -9.42 -7.13 -7.06
N ILE A 137 -10.29 -8.11 -6.79
CA ILE A 137 -11.36 -8.50 -7.71
C ILE A 137 -12.32 -7.33 -7.94
N SER A 138 -12.71 -6.62 -6.87
CA SER A 138 -13.58 -5.43 -6.99
C SER A 138 -12.94 -4.32 -7.85
N TRP A 139 -11.64 -4.15 -7.73
CA TRP A 139 -10.88 -3.13 -8.48
C TRP A 139 -10.60 -3.50 -9.94
N SER A 140 -10.66 -4.78 -10.27
CA SER A 140 -10.22 -5.28 -11.58
C SER A 140 -10.91 -4.63 -12.78
N PRO A 141 -12.22 -4.29 -12.78
CA PRO A 141 -12.85 -3.64 -13.93
C PRO A 141 -12.27 -2.24 -14.18
N PHE A 142 -12.09 -1.45 -13.13
CA PHE A 142 -11.52 -0.10 -13.23
C PHE A 142 -10.05 -0.13 -13.65
N VAL A 143 -9.24 -0.93 -12.98
CA VAL A 143 -7.80 -1.06 -13.26
C VAL A 143 -7.59 -1.62 -14.65
N GLY A 144 -8.35 -2.63 -15.08
CA GLY A 144 -8.26 -3.20 -16.41
C GLY A 144 -8.54 -2.18 -17.52
N MET A 145 -9.58 -1.39 -17.38
CA MET A 145 -9.89 -0.30 -18.34
C MET A 145 -8.81 0.77 -18.36
N PHE A 146 -8.31 1.16 -17.18
CA PHE A 146 -7.24 2.16 -17.09
C PHE A 146 -5.95 1.67 -17.75
N ILE A 147 -5.52 0.46 -17.44
CA ILE A 147 -4.31 -0.14 -18.00
C ILE A 147 -4.45 -0.33 -19.52
N ALA A 148 -5.60 -0.79 -20.01
CA ALA A 148 -5.87 -0.91 -21.44
C ALA A 148 -5.73 0.44 -22.17
N ARG A 149 -6.19 1.52 -21.54
CA ARG A 149 -6.12 2.87 -22.11
C ARG A 149 -4.70 3.42 -22.19
N ILE A 150 -3.88 3.21 -21.15
CA ILE A 150 -2.49 3.71 -21.14
C ILE A 150 -1.53 2.83 -21.93
N SER A 151 -1.92 1.59 -22.23
CA SER A 151 -1.10 0.62 -22.98
C SER A 151 -1.31 0.68 -24.49
N LYS A 152 -2.11 1.65 -24.98
CA LYS A 152 -2.39 1.80 -26.39
C LYS A 152 -1.09 1.98 -27.21
N GLY A 153 -0.90 1.13 -28.22
CA GLY A 153 0.28 1.13 -29.10
C GLY A 153 1.44 0.26 -28.59
N ARG A 154 1.30 -0.44 -27.47
CA ARG A 154 2.27 -1.42 -26.98
C ARG A 154 1.92 -2.83 -27.42
N THR A 155 2.92 -3.70 -27.53
CA THR A 155 2.70 -5.13 -27.76
C THR A 155 2.16 -5.80 -26.48
N ILE A 156 1.42 -6.91 -26.65
CA ILE A 156 0.92 -7.70 -25.51
C ILE A 156 2.06 -8.15 -24.58
N ARG A 157 3.20 -8.51 -25.16
CA ARG A 157 4.37 -8.94 -24.39
C ARG A 157 4.93 -7.81 -23.51
N GLU A 158 5.12 -6.62 -24.07
CA GLU A 158 5.56 -5.44 -23.32
C GLU A 158 4.57 -5.07 -22.22
N PHE A 159 3.27 -5.12 -22.56
CA PHE A 159 2.20 -4.86 -21.62
C PHE A 159 2.26 -5.82 -20.41
N LEU A 160 2.23 -7.13 -20.67
CA LEU A 160 2.24 -8.13 -19.60
C LEU A 160 3.51 -8.04 -18.75
N SER A 161 4.67 -7.88 -19.38
CA SER A 161 5.93 -7.75 -18.65
C SER A 161 5.93 -6.51 -17.74
N ALA A 162 5.50 -5.36 -18.25
CA ALA A 162 5.47 -4.14 -17.46
C ALA A 162 4.41 -4.16 -16.36
N ALA A 163 3.21 -4.65 -16.66
CA ALA A 163 2.10 -4.66 -15.70
C ALA A 163 2.25 -5.69 -14.57
N MET A 164 3.00 -6.77 -14.81
CA MET A 164 3.19 -7.82 -13.81
C MET A 164 4.54 -7.72 -13.10
N LEU A 165 5.65 -7.62 -13.85
CA LEU A 165 6.98 -7.71 -13.25
C LEU A 165 7.38 -6.45 -12.49
N VAL A 166 7.07 -5.26 -13.02
CA VAL A 166 7.50 -4.00 -12.38
C VAL A 166 6.86 -3.82 -11.02
N PRO A 167 5.53 -3.94 -10.86
CA PRO A 167 4.89 -3.86 -9.54
C PRO A 167 5.35 -4.96 -8.58
N LEU A 168 5.54 -6.18 -9.09
CA LEU A 168 6.02 -7.30 -8.28
C LEU A 168 7.41 -7.02 -7.70
N MET A 169 8.37 -6.61 -8.53
CA MET A 169 9.72 -6.29 -8.08
C MET A 169 9.74 -5.13 -7.08
N PHE A 170 8.96 -4.07 -7.36
CA PHE A 170 8.83 -2.96 -6.44
C PHE A 170 8.24 -3.38 -5.10
N SER A 171 7.18 -4.18 -5.11
CA SER A 171 6.55 -4.71 -3.89
C SER A 171 7.50 -5.58 -3.08
N LEU A 172 8.28 -6.45 -3.72
CA LEU A 172 9.27 -7.28 -3.03
C LEU A 172 10.32 -6.43 -2.32
N ILE A 173 10.85 -5.40 -2.97
CA ILE A 173 11.82 -4.49 -2.36
C ILE A 173 11.16 -3.71 -1.21
N TRP A 174 9.93 -3.23 -1.42
CA TRP A 174 9.17 -2.49 -0.43
C TRP A 174 8.92 -3.33 0.83
N PHE A 175 8.30 -4.49 0.68
CA PHE A 175 8.00 -5.36 1.82
C PHE A 175 9.25 -5.89 2.52
N SER A 176 10.31 -6.20 1.78
CA SER A 176 11.57 -6.61 2.41
C SER A 176 12.20 -5.48 3.20
N SER A 177 12.14 -4.24 2.72
CA SER A 177 12.76 -3.10 3.41
C SER A 177 11.97 -2.70 4.67
N PHE A 178 10.69 -2.41 4.53
CA PHE A 178 9.85 -1.97 5.64
C PHE A 178 9.55 -3.11 6.60
N GLY A 179 9.20 -4.29 6.08
CA GLY A 179 8.90 -5.46 6.89
C GLY A 179 10.10 -5.92 7.71
N GLN A 180 11.27 -6.04 7.08
CA GLN A 180 12.48 -6.44 7.80
C GLN A 180 12.90 -5.42 8.86
N THR A 181 12.76 -4.12 8.57
CA THR A 181 13.05 -3.07 9.55
C THR A 181 12.12 -3.19 10.77
N ALA A 182 10.82 -3.38 10.55
CA ALA A 182 9.87 -3.55 11.64
C ALA A 182 10.12 -4.84 12.45
N ILE A 183 10.39 -5.96 11.77
CA ILE A 183 10.73 -7.24 12.42
C ILE A 183 12.01 -7.11 13.24
N PHE A 184 13.04 -6.47 12.71
CA PHE A 184 14.28 -6.21 13.42
C PHE A 184 14.06 -5.39 14.70
N GLN A 185 13.30 -4.30 14.61
CA GLN A 185 12.97 -3.47 15.77
C GLN A 185 12.18 -4.26 16.82
N PHE A 186 11.23 -5.10 16.39
CA PHE A 186 10.48 -5.98 17.27
C PHE A 186 11.40 -6.99 17.99
N GLN A 187 12.28 -7.66 17.27
CA GLN A 187 13.19 -8.67 17.80
C GLN A 187 14.22 -8.09 18.76
N GLU A 188 14.74 -6.91 18.47
CA GLU A 188 15.70 -6.19 19.31
C GLU A 188 15.05 -5.41 20.46
N GLY A 189 13.73 -5.43 20.57
CA GLY A 189 13.01 -4.73 21.65
C GLY A 189 13.05 -3.20 21.51
N ILE A 190 13.15 -2.68 20.28
CA ILE A 190 13.29 -1.25 20.00
C ILE A 190 11.93 -0.57 19.88
N GLY A 191 11.72 0.48 20.67
CA GLY A 191 10.58 1.38 20.56
C GLY A 191 9.21 0.76 20.84
N GLU A 192 8.17 1.39 20.33
CA GLU A 192 6.78 0.96 20.57
C GLU A 192 6.42 -0.36 19.87
N LEU A 193 7.14 -0.74 18.80
CA LEU A 193 6.92 -2.01 18.12
C LEU A 193 7.27 -3.24 18.97
N SER A 194 8.07 -3.07 20.02
CA SER A 194 8.38 -4.14 20.97
C SER A 194 7.19 -4.53 21.86
N LYS A 195 6.15 -3.72 21.89
CA LYS A 195 4.92 -3.91 22.67
C LYS A 195 3.78 -4.37 21.77
N PRO A 196 2.71 -4.97 22.34
CA PRO A 196 1.50 -5.27 21.56
C PRO A 196 0.91 -3.99 20.95
N VAL A 197 0.91 -3.92 19.63
CA VAL A 197 0.35 -2.77 18.89
C VAL A 197 -1.15 -2.96 18.76
N THR A 198 -1.94 -2.01 19.27
CA THR A 198 -3.40 -2.04 19.22
C THR A 198 -3.97 -1.40 17.95
N ASP A 199 -3.26 -0.43 17.39
CA ASP A 199 -3.66 0.26 16.15
C ASP A 199 -2.64 -0.01 15.02
N ILE A 200 -3.05 -0.87 14.10
CA ILE A 200 -2.23 -1.26 12.93
C ILE A 200 -1.85 -0.04 12.09
N SER A 201 -2.68 1.00 12.05
CA SER A 201 -2.42 2.21 11.27
C SER A 201 -1.23 3.04 11.78
N LEU A 202 -0.79 2.81 13.02
CA LEU A 202 0.36 3.49 13.62
C LEU A 202 1.69 2.74 13.43
N ILE A 203 1.68 1.50 12.97
CA ILE A 203 2.88 0.66 12.86
C ILE A 203 3.97 1.35 12.02
N LEU A 204 3.61 1.95 10.90
CA LEU A 204 4.56 2.66 10.04
C LEU A 204 5.23 3.82 10.79
N PHE A 205 4.46 4.60 11.52
CA PHE A 205 4.97 5.76 12.26
C PHE A 205 5.86 5.32 13.45
N TYR A 206 5.47 4.28 14.17
CA TYR A 206 6.30 3.69 15.22
C TYR A 206 7.62 3.13 14.71
N MET A 207 7.61 2.53 13.51
CA MET A 207 8.84 2.07 12.88
C MET A 207 9.75 3.24 12.50
N LEU A 208 9.19 4.30 11.89
CA LEU A 208 9.95 5.47 11.45
C LEU A 208 10.51 6.28 12.63
N ASP A 209 9.82 6.27 13.78
CA ASP A 209 10.25 6.97 15.00
C ASP A 209 11.61 6.50 15.54
N ASN A 210 11.94 5.25 15.29
CA ASN A 210 13.21 4.66 15.70
C ASN A 210 14.32 4.76 14.62
N LEU A 211 14.07 5.49 13.54
CA LEU A 211 15.04 5.77 12.51
C LEU A 211 15.56 7.22 12.60
N PHE A 212 16.55 7.54 11.81
CA PHE A 212 17.09 8.89 11.72
C PHE A 212 16.04 9.87 11.14
N LEU A 213 15.91 11.08 11.72
CA LEU A 213 14.95 12.12 11.32
C LEU A 213 13.46 11.69 11.38
N PRO A 214 12.96 11.18 12.51
CA PRO A 214 11.64 10.57 12.63
C PRO A 214 10.50 11.49 12.18
N THR A 215 10.48 12.74 12.62
CA THR A 215 9.42 13.70 12.27
C THR A 215 9.37 13.98 10.75
N LEU A 216 10.54 14.15 10.12
CA LEU A 216 10.61 14.43 8.70
C LEU A 216 10.15 13.23 7.86
N THR A 217 10.57 12.04 8.23
CA THR A 217 10.18 10.81 7.51
C THR A 217 8.73 10.46 7.71
N SER A 218 8.18 10.69 8.90
CA SER A 218 6.75 10.54 9.17
C SER A 218 5.90 11.54 8.39
N LEU A 219 6.38 12.78 8.17
CA LEU A 219 5.74 13.75 7.29
C LEU A 219 5.73 13.30 5.82
N PHE A 220 6.77 12.63 5.34
CA PHE A 220 6.80 12.09 3.99
C PHE A 220 5.92 10.84 3.84
N ALA A 221 5.68 10.11 4.92
CA ALA A 221 4.81 8.94 4.95
C ALA A 221 3.32 9.30 5.04
N LEU A 222 2.99 10.51 5.56
CA LEU A 222 1.65 11.07 5.65
C LEU A 222 1.17 11.58 4.28
#